data_3acdced285333c08de3b826b34129503
#
_entry.id   3acdced285333c08de3b826b34129503
#
_cell.length_a   1.000
_cell.length_b   1.000
_cell.length_c   1.000
_cell.angle_alpha   90.00
_cell.angle_beta   90.00
_cell.angle_gamma   90.00
#
_symmetry.space_group_name_H-M   'P 1'
#
loop_
_entity.id
_entity.type
_entity.pdbx_description
1 polymer ?
#
loop_
_entity_poly.entity_id
_entity_poly.type
_entity_poly.pdbx_seq_one_letter_code
_entity_poly.pdbx_strand_id
1 'polypeptide(L)'
;RLLTKNAAVRWGPQGVRVNSVHPGYLPPMLGGTNGPGRSAKIPLTPLRRLGEPIEVAYGVLFLASDEASFITGTELVIDGGFIAQ
;
A
#
# COMPACT_ATOMS: atom_id res chain seq x y z
N ARG A 1 9.87 0.42 6.05
CA ARG A 1 10.84 0.09 5.01
C ARG A 1 11.98 -0.73 5.57
N LEU A 2 12.92 -0.10 6.25
CA LEU A 2 14.00 -0.84 6.89
C LEU A 2 13.45 -1.81 7.95
N LEU A 3 12.45 -1.37 8.70
CA LEU A 3 11.80 -2.22 9.70
C LEU A 3 11.18 -3.46 9.07
N THR A 4 10.49 -3.28 7.93
CA THR A 4 9.90 -4.40 7.20
C THR A 4 10.96 -5.39 6.76
N LYS A 5 12.04 -4.90 6.17
CA LYS A 5 13.12 -5.76 5.70
C LYS A 5 13.80 -6.50 6.85
N ASN A 6 14.06 -5.79 7.95
CA ASN A 6 14.69 -6.42 9.12
C ASN A 6 13.79 -7.49 9.72
N ALA A 7 12.49 -7.23 9.83
CA ALA A 7 11.54 -8.20 10.35
C ALA A 7 11.43 -9.42 9.43
N ALA A 8 11.43 -9.20 8.12
CA ALA A 8 11.35 -10.30 7.16
C ALA A 8 12.55 -11.23 7.29
N VAL A 9 13.73 -10.67 7.42
CA VAL A 9 14.95 -11.46 7.58
C VAL A 9 14.96 -12.19 8.91
N ARG A 10 14.54 -11.50 9.98
CA ARG A 10 14.59 -12.07 11.33
C ARG A 10 13.64 -13.24 11.49
N TRP A 11 12.42 -13.12 11.00
CA TRP A 11 11.39 -14.15 11.22
C TRP A 11 11.13 -15.06 10.03
N GLY A 12 11.82 -14.80 8.90
CA GLY A 12 11.72 -15.67 7.74
C GLY A 12 12.00 -17.14 8.04
N PRO A 13 13.08 -17.46 8.80
CA PRO A 13 13.36 -18.87 9.13
C PRO A 13 12.25 -19.59 9.85
N GLN A 14 11.34 -18.84 10.49
CA GLN A 14 10.19 -19.43 11.20
C GLN A 14 8.93 -19.44 10.34
N GLY A 15 9.06 -19.11 9.05
CA GLY A 15 7.93 -19.13 8.13
C GLY A 15 7.03 -17.92 8.22
N VAL A 16 7.49 -16.84 8.86
CA VAL A 16 6.72 -15.59 8.95
C VAL A 16 7.12 -14.66 7.82
N ARG A 17 6.12 -14.20 7.07
CA ARG A 17 6.33 -13.22 6.02
C ARG A 17 5.95 -11.83 6.53
N VAL A 18 6.74 -10.82 6.15
CA VAL A 18 6.52 -9.44 6.57
C VAL A 18 6.66 -8.55 5.35
N ASN A 19 5.59 -7.87 5.03
CA ASN A 19 5.55 -6.94 3.90
C ASN A 19 4.84 -5.67 4.35
N SER A 20 5.08 -4.57 3.65
CA SER A 20 4.41 -3.32 3.94
C SER A 20 3.60 -2.85 2.73
N VAL A 21 2.52 -2.12 3.01
CA VAL A 21 1.65 -1.55 1.99
C VAL A 21 1.68 -0.04 2.13
N HIS A 22 1.89 0.65 1.03
CA HIS A 22 1.98 2.10 0.98
C HIS A 22 0.88 2.64 0.08
N PRO A 23 -0.26 3.06 0.66
CA PRO A 23 -1.34 3.63 -0.15
C PRO A 23 -1.03 5.06 -0.56
N GLY A 24 -1.63 5.50 -1.66
CA GLY A 24 -1.57 6.89 -2.08
C GLY A 24 -2.72 7.69 -1.49
N TYR A 25 -3.23 8.63 -2.28
CA TYR A 25 -4.32 9.50 -1.82
C TYR A 25 -5.66 8.81 -2.04
N LEU A 26 -6.42 8.71 -0.96
CA LEU A 26 -7.72 8.04 -0.92
C LEU A 26 -8.77 9.04 -0.45
N PRO A 27 -10.06 8.78 -0.72
CA PRO A 27 -11.12 9.56 -0.09
C PRO A 27 -11.03 9.45 1.44
N PRO A 28 -11.50 10.45 2.19
CA PRO A 28 -11.47 10.37 3.64
C PRO A 28 -12.32 9.21 4.13
N MET A 29 -11.83 8.56 5.19
CA MET A 29 -12.57 7.52 5.86
C MET A 29 -13.51 8.15 6.91
N LEU A 30 -14.04 7.34 7.82
CA LEU A 30 -14.97 7.81 8.83
C LEU A 30 -14.46 9.07 9.54
N GLY A 31 -15.27 10.12 9.54
CA GLY A 31 -14.92 11.36 10.21
C GLY A 31 -13.95 12.25 9.47
N GLY A 32 -13.42 11.79 8.34
CA GLY A 32 -12.52 12.59 7.55
C GLY A 32 -13.24 13.65 6.72
N THR A 33 -12.47 14.56 6.14
CA THR A 33 -13.01 15.56 5.23
C THR A 33 -12.37 15.40 3.87
N ASN A 34 -13.17 15.67 2.83
CA ASN A 34 -12.67 15.62 1.45
C ASN A 34 -12.12 16.99 1.06
N GLY A 35 -11.13 17.45 1.83
CA GLY A 35 -10.61 18.79 1.67
C GLY A 35 -9.90 19.05 0.38
N PRO A 36 -9.59 20.34 0.10
CA PRO A 36 -8.92 20.74 -1.15
C PRO A 36 -7.59 20.06 -1.37
N GLY A 37 -6.88 19.69 -0.31
CA GLY A 37 -5.58 19.05 -0.44
C GLY A 37 -5.65 17.71 -1.16
N ARG A 38 -6.67 16.91 -0.90
CA ARG A 38 -6.80 15.61 -1.57
C ARG A 38 -7.20 15.78 -3.03
N SER A 39 -8.20 16.64 -3.28
CA SER A 39 -8.63 16.90 -4.65
C SER A 39 -7.50 17.46 -5.51
N ALA A 40 -6.63 18.28 -4.92
CA ALA A 40 -5.50 18.86 -5.62
C ALA A 40 -4.47 17.81 -6.04
N LYS A 41 -4.49 16.60 -5.44
CA LYS A 41 -3.56 15.53 -5.79
C LYS A 41 -4.01 14.72 -7.00
N ILE A 42 -5.26 14.85 -7.42
CA ILE A 42 -5.77 14.10 -8.56
C ILE A 42 -4.96 14.38 -9.84
N PRO A 43 -4.72 15.65 -10.25
CA PRO A 43 -3.93 15.90 -11.45
C PRO A 43 -2.47 15.51 -11.31
N LEU A 44 -1.98 15.33 -10.06
CA LEU A 44 -0.60 14.92 -9.83
C LEU A 44 -0.43 13.40 -9.79
N THR A 45 -1.53 12.66 -9.78
CA THR A 45 -1.53 11.21 -9.78
C THR A 45 -1.63 10.72 -11.22
N PRO A 46 -0.70 9.89 -11.70
CA PRO A 46 -0.75 9.41 -13.10
C PRO A 46 -2.08 8.82 -13.52
N LEU A 47 -2.75 8.05 -12.66
CA LEU A 47 -4.06 7.50 -13.01
C LEU A 47 -5.20 8.51 -12.91
N ARG A 48 -4.90 9.74 -12.49
CA ARG A 48 -5.82 10.88 -12.49
C ARG A 48 -7.08 10.64 -11.67
N ARG A 49 -6.96 9.94 -10.56
CA ARG A 49 -8.05 9.76 -9.63
C ARG A 49 -7.51 9.40 -8.24
N LEU A 50 -8.35 9.56 -7.23
CA LEU A 50 -8.06 9.00 -5.91
C LEU A 50 -8.32 7.50 -5.96
N GLY A 51 -7.60 6.75 -5.12
CA GLY A 51 -7.87 5.33 -4.98
C GLY A 51 -9.10 5.09 -4.12
N GLU A 52 -9.65 3.90 -4.22
CA GLU A 52 -10.72 3.45 -3.33
C GLU A 52 -10.14 2.61 -2.21
N PRO A 53 -10.67 2.69 -0.99
CA PRO A 53 -10.16 1.86 0.11
C PRO A 53 -10.11 0.38 -0.22
N ILE A 54 -11.07 -0.12 -0.98
CA ILE A 54 -11.09 -1.53 -1.38
C ILE A 54 -9.88 -1.90 -2.23
N GLU A 55 -9.33 -0.96 -2.97
CA GLU A 55 -8.16 -1.23 -3.81
C GLU A 55 -6.94 -1.50 -2.94
N VAL A 56 -6.81 -0.81 -1.81
CA VAL A 56 -5.75 -1.10 -0.84
C VAL A 56 -6.01 -2.45 -0.18
N ALA A 57 -7.26 -2.73 0.15
CA ALA A 57 -7.64 -4.00 0.77
C ALA A 57 -7.31 -5.20 -0.13
N TYR A 58 -7.47 -5.06 -1.44
CA TYR A 58 -7.08 -6.12 -2.37
C TYR A 58 -5.58 -6.42 -2.30
N GLY A 59 -4.76 -5.39 -2.18
CA GLY A 59 -3.32 -5.59 -2.05
C GLY A 59 -2.95 -6.28 -0.74
N VAL A 60 -3.58 -5.89 0.36
CA VAL A 60 -3.36 -6.52 1.66
C VAL A 60 -3.80 -7.98 1.61
N LEU A 61 -4.96 -8.26 1.03
CA LEU A 61 -5.47 -9.62 0.90
C LEU A 61 -4.52 -10.49 0.09
N PHE A 62 -4.01 -9.98 -1.02
CA PHE A 62 -3.05 -10.72 -1.83
C PHE A 62 -1.80 -11.07 -1.03
N LEU A 63 -1.22 -10.08 -0.33
CA LEU A 63 0.01 -10.32 0.43
C LEU A 63 -0.22 -11.29 1.59
N ALA A 64 -1.43 -11.35 2.13
CA ALA A 64 -1.77 -12.26 3.21
C ALA A 64 -2.11 -13.67 2.71
N SER A 65 -2.29 -13.84 1.42
CA SER A 65 -2.76 -15.11 0.85
C SER A 65 -1.60 -16.05 0.55
N ASP A 66 -1.94 -17.32 0.32
CA ASP A 66 -0.96 -18.33 -0.07
C ASP A 66 -0.35 -18.06 -1.45
N GLU A 67 -1.04 -17.27 -2.28
CA GLU A 67 -0.51 -16.89 -3.57
C GLU A 67 0.76 -16.03 -3.43
N ALA A 68 0.94 -15.37 -2.29
CA ALA A 68 2.11 -14.57 -2.00
C ALA A 68 3.12 -15.31 -1.12
N SER A 69 3.11 -16.64 -1.13
CA SER A 69 3.86 -17.45 -0.17
C SER A 69 5.38 -17.28 -0.27
N PHE A 70 5.89 -16.80 -1.39
CA PHE A 70 7.33 -16.54 -1.55
C PHE A 70 7.67 -15.05 -1.52
N ILE A 71 6.73 -14.20 -1.10
CA ILE A 71 6.90 -12.75 -1.05
C ILE A 71 7.08 -12.30 0.39
N THR A 72 8.26 -11.78 0.71
CA THR A 72 8.53 -11.20 2.01
C THR A 72 9.57 -10.09 1.87
N GLY A 73 9.52 -9.13 2.78
CA GLY A 73 10.46 -8.01 2.78
C GLY A 73 10.18 -6.96 1.72
N THR A 74 9.04 -7.04 1.05
CA THR A 74 8.71 -6.10 -0.02
C THR A 74 7.84 -4.96 0.44
N GLU A 75 7.81 -3.91 -0.36
CA GLU A 75 6.89 -2.79 -0.20
C GLU A 75 5.96 -2.79 -1.41
N LEU A 76 4.66 -2.89 -1.16
CA LEU A 76 3.67 -2.82 -2.23
C LEU A 76 3.08 -1.41 -2.22
N VAL A 77 3.37 -0.66 -3.27
CA VAL A 77 2.88 0.70 -3.43
C VAL A 77 1.57 0.65 -4.21
N ILE A 78 0.52 1.26 -3.64
CA ILE A 78 -0.80 1.30 -4.25
C ILE A 78 -1.22 2.76 -4.29
N ASP A 79 -0.73 3.50 -5.28
CA ASP A 79 -0.85 4.96 -5.29
C ASP A 79 -1.18 5.56 -6.67
N GLY A 80 -1.61 4.73 -7.60
CA GLY A 80 -1.93 5.22 -8.94
C GLY A 80 -0.73 5.76 -9.70
N GLY A 81 0.46 5.41 -9.29
CA GLY A 81 1.70 5.82 -9.94
C GLY A 81 2.32 7.07 -9.35
N PHE A 82 1.79 7.59 -8.24
CA PHE A 82 2.24 8.87 -7.71
C PHE A 82 3.76 8.93 -7.49
N ILE A 83 4.34 7.92 -6.85
CA ILE A 83 5.78 7.94 -6.57
C ILE A 83 6.64 7.38 -7.70
N ALA A 84 6.02 6.92 -8.78
CA ALA A 84 6.77 6.39 -9.93
C ALA A 84 7.33 7.51 -10.79
N GLN A 85 6.87 8.71 -10.60
CA GLN A 85 7.26 9.86 -11.43
C GLN A 85 8.39 10.69 -10.81
#